data_9458c8f38bde503a78acaca42e576c65
#
_entry.id   9458c8f38bde503a78acaca42e576c65
#
_cell.length_a   1.000
_cell.length_b   1.000
_cell.length_c   1.000
_cell.angle_alpha   90.00
_cell.angle_beta   90.00
_cell.angle_gamma   90.00
#
_symmetry.space_group_name_H-M   'P 1'
#
loop_
_entity.id
_entity.type
_entity.pdbx_description
1 polymer ?
#
loop_
_entity_poly.entity_id
_entity_poly.type
_entity_poly.pdbx_seq_one_letter_code
_entity_poly.pdbx_strand_id
1 'polypeptide(L)'
;SPATPGIELARHYADTRDASSYTGKRVFIIGKQNSGFELATGLAPWASSITVCSPSPAKTSIQTKSLAGVRARYVQPFEDAFLGLGVRILDAKITGLTAVDGGIRVDLQRTDTGEPMCVEADEVIAATGFTCPLQDLPDLGVATFGASRLPVVSPYWESTTVPGVYFAGTISQAAPGLRKHGVPANSGAVHGHRYNSLVLARHIAERWFGLVEDRPIVAPDDLVGYLLREAT
;
A
#
# COMPACT_ATOMS: atom_id res chain seq x y z
N SER A 1 6.67 3.57 17.40
CA SER A 1 7.86 4.45 17.32
C SER A 1 7.42 5.86 17.64
N PRO A 2 8.23 6.68 18.33
CA PRO A 2 7.90 8.09 18.53
C PRO A 2 7.71 8.75 17.16
N ALA A 3 6.75 9.67 17.07
CA ALA A 3 6.50 10.42 15.85
C ALA A 3 7.77 11.19 15.45
N THR A 4 8.05 11.28 14.15
CA THR A 4 9.16 12.09 13.63
C THR A 4 8.88 13.55 13.99
N PRO A 5 9.80 14.28 14.66
CA PRO A 5 9.62 15.69 15.00
C PRO A 5 9.31 16.51 13.76
N GLY A 6 8.32 17.41 13.83
CA GLY A 6 7.92 18.31 12.75
C GLY A 6 7.15 17.62 11.61
N ILE A 7 6.69 16.35 11.77
CA ILE A 7 5.97 15.63 10.72
C ILE A 7 4.66 16.33 10.31
N GLU A 8 4.10 17.16 11.19
CA GLU A 8 2.92 17.99 10.92
C GLU A 8 3.15 19.04 9.82
N LEU A 9 4.40 19.37 9.50
CA LEU A 9 4.76 20.22 8.37
C LEU A 9 4.60 19.50 7.02
N ALA A 10 4.53 18.17 7.03
CA ALA A 10 4.30 17.39 5.82
C ALA A 10 2.80 17.30 5.53
N ARG A 11 2.41 17.63 4.31
CA ARG A 11 1.05 17.41 3.80
C ARG A 11 0.78 15.93 3.67
N HIS A 12 -0.39 15.46 4.12
CA HIS A 12 -0.78 14.07 3.88
C HIS A 12 -1.02 13.81 2.39
N TYR A 13 -0.74 12.59 1.93
CA TYR A 13 -0.94 12.18 0.53
C TYR A 13 -2.36 12.48 0.01
N ALA A 14 -3.39 12.23 0.82
CA ALA A 14 -4.78 12.48 0.46
C ALA A 14 -5.12 13.96 0.23
N ASP A 15 -4.32 14.86 0.79
CA ASP A 15 -4.50 16.32 0.71
C ASP A 15 -3.61 16.95 -0.39
N THR A 16 -3.08 16.12 -1.29
CA THR A 16 -2.26 16.59 -2.41
C THR A 16 -3.11 17.47 -3.34
N ARG A 17 -2.58 18.61 -3.70
CA ARG A 17 -3.22 19.59 -4.60
C ARG A 17 -3.00 19.20 -6.07
N ASP A 18 -3.63 19.94 -6.98
CA ASP A 18 -3.37 19.80 -8.42
C ASP A 18 -1.88 19.94 -8.73
N ALA A 19 -1.39 19.12 -9.65
CA ALA A 19 0.03 19.03 -9.99
C ALA A 19 0.61 20.39 -10.44
N SER A 20 -0.16 21.20 -11.15
CA SER A 20 0.22 22.57 -11.56
C SER A 20 0.57 23.50 -10.41
N SER A 21 0.01 23.28 -9.20
CA SER A 21 0.32 24.09 -8.01
C SER A 21 1.73 23.89 -7.47
N TYR A 22 2.43 22.86 -7.97
CA TYR A 22 3.82 22.55 -7.63
C TYR A 22 4.82 23.07 -8.66
N THR A 23 4.36 23.88 -9.63
CA THR A 23 5.23 24.46 -10.66
C THR A 23 6.40 25.22 -10.05
N GLY A 24 7.62 24.82 -10.46
CA GLY A 24 8.87 25.43 -10.01
C GLY A 24 9.30 25.09 -8.58
N LYS A 25 8.52 24.30 -7.83
CA LYS A 25 8.81 23.95 -6.43
C LYS A 25 9.76 22.77 -6.30
N ARG A 26 10.55 22.77 -5.23
CA ARG A 26 11.30 21.62 -4.74
C ARG A 26 10.35 20.78 -3.87
N VAL A 27 10.07 19.56 -4.27
CA VAL A 27 9.11 18.69 -3.56
C VAL A 27 9.85 17.52 -2.91
N PHE A 28 9.62 17.29 -1.61
CA PHE A 28 10.13 16.13 -0.90
C PHE A 28 8.99 15.19 -0.57
N ILE A 29 9.12 13.93 -1.00
CA ILE A 29 8.10 12.86 -0.80
C ILE A 29 8.63 11.85 0.20
N ILE A 30 7.92 11.69 1.31
CA ILE A 30 8.20 10.69 2.34
C ILE A 30 7.52 9.38 1.94
N GLY A 31 8.29 8.38 1.54
CA GLY A 31 7.80 7.07 1.13
C GLY A 31 8.20 6.70 -0.30
N LYS A 32 8.68 5.47 -0.49
CA LYS A 32 9.14 4.91 -1.78
C LYS A 32 8.36 3.68 -2.19
N GLN A 33 7.04 3.71 -2.04
CA GLN A 33 6.13 2.69 -2.56
C GLN A 33 5.26 3.29 -3.68
N ASN A 34 4.23 2.58 -4.11
CA ASN A 34 3.40 2.99 -5.24
C ASN A 34 2.94 4.45 -5.17
N SER A 35 2.42 4.90 -4.02
CA SER A 35 1.95 6.29 -3.85
C SER A 35 3.07 7.32 -3.98
N GLY A 36 4.27 7.05 -3.44
CA GLY A 36 5.41 7.96 -3.57
C GLY A 36 5.88 8.11 -5.02
N PHE A 37 5.98 7.00 -5.75
CA PHE A 37 6.37 7.04 -7.16
C PHE A 37 5.24 7.56 -8.07
N GLU A 38 3.98 7.31 -7.75
CA GLU A 38 2.84 7.89 -8.46
C GLU A 38 2.84 9.41 -8.38
N LEU A 39 3.03 9.96 -7.17
CA LEU A 39 3.21 11.40 -6.97
C LEU A 39 4.40 11.94 -7.75
N ALA A 40 5.56 11.31 -7.61
CA ALA A 40 6.77 11.77 -8.29
C ALA A 40 6.59 11.80 -9.81
N THR A 41 5.94 10.76 -10.40
CA THR A 41 5.62 10.73 -11.82
C THR A 41 4.65 11.85 -12.21
N GLY A 42 3.59 12.08 -11.43
CA GLY A 42 2.60 13.11 -11.71
C GLY A 42 3.12 14.53 -11.55
N LEU A 43 4.09 14.74 -10.65
CA LEU A 43 4.67 16.05 -10.37
C LEU A 43 5.90 16.37 -11.23
N ALA A 44 6.53 15.38 -11.87
CA ALA A 44 7.76 15.56 -12.65
C ALA A 44 7.65 16.65 -13.74
N PRO A 45 6.53 16.83 -14.47
CA PRO A 45 6.39 17.90 -15.45
C PRO A 45 6.32 19.32 -14.85
N TRP A 46 6.08 19.45 -13.54
CA TRP A 46 5.75 20.71 -12.89
C TRP A 46 6.82 21.17 -11.89
N ALA A 47 7.27 20.24 -11.04
CA ALA A 47 8.23 20.54 -9.99
C ALA A 47 9.63 20.82 -10.57
N SER A 48 10.38 21.74 -9.93
CA SER A 48 11.79 21.99 -10.30
C SER A 48 12.72 20.87 -9.86
N SER A 49 12.37 20.17 -8.76
CA SER A 49 13.05 18.97 -8.31
C SER A 49 12.16 18.14 -7.39
N ILE A 50 12.39 16.83 -7.39
CA ILE A 50 11.64 15.89 -6.57
C ILE A 50 12.63 14.98 -5.84
N THR A 51 12.46 14.85 -4.52
CA THR A 51 13.20 13.87 -3.73
C THR A 51 12.24 12.86 -3.13
N VAL A 52 12.43 11.57 -3.43
CA VAL A 52 11.63 10.47 -2.86
C VAL A 52 12.50 9.72 -1.85
N CYS A 53 12.05 9.61 -0.60
CA CYS A 53 12.87 9.12 0.49
C CYS A 53 12.14 8.13 1.39
N SER A 54 12.80 7.04 1.76
CA SER A 54 12.45 6.16 2.88
C SER A 54 13.66 5.35 3.32
N PRO A 55 13.67 4.77 4.55
CA PRO A 55 14.82 4.05 5.06
C PRO A 55 15.23 2.82 4.25
N SER A 56 14.26 2.12 3.67
CA SER A 56 14.53 0.88 2.91
C SER A 56 14.53 1.14 1.41
N PRO A 57 15.31 0.40 0.62
CA PRO A 57 15.23 0.44 -0.83
C PRO A 57 13.81 0.19 -1.35
N ALA A 58 13.47 0.79 -2.47
CA ALA A 58 12.21 0.51 -3.15
C ALA A 58 12.15 -0.97 -3.57
N LYS A 59 11.02 -1.62 -3.29
CA LYS A 59 10.82 -3.04 -3.65
C LYS A 59 9.84 -3.11 -4.82
N THR A 60 10.32 -3.55 -5.97
CA THR A 60 9.48 -3.71 -7.17
C THR A 60 8.55 -4.92 -7.04
N SER A 61 7.46 -4.92 -7.78
CA SER A 61 6.51 -6.05 -7.80
C SER A 61 7.14 -7.33 -8.35
N ILE A 62 8.10 -7.22 -9.26
CA ILE A 62 8.86 -8.37 -9.79
C ILE A 62 9.70 -9.01 -8.69
N GLN A 63 10.41 -8.22 -7.89
CA GLN A 63 11.26 -8.72 -6.81
C GLN A 63 10.45 -9.37 -5.68
N THR A 64 9.36 -8.74 -5.29
CA THR A 64 8.54 -9.20 -4.17
C THR A 64 7.51 -10.26 -4.57
N LYS A 65 7.29 -10.46 -5.87
CA LYS A 65 6.19 -11.28 -6.40
C LYS A 65 4.83 -10.89 -5.80
N SER A 66 4.68 -9.61 -5.44
CA SER A 66 3.50 -9.07 -4.78
C SER A 66 3.01 -7.81 -5.49
N LEU A 67 1.69 -7.68 -5.61
CA LEU A 67 1.05 -6.47 -6.15
C LEU A 67 1.25 -5.24 -5.25
N ALA A 68 1.66 -5.42 -4.00
CA ALA A 68 2.05 -4.34 -3.10
C ALA A 68 3.40 -3.71 -3.46
N GLY A 69 4.26 -4.41 -4.24
CA GLY A 69 5.51 -3.85 -4.74
C GLY A 69 5.28 -2.74 -5.76
N VAL A 70 6.30 -1.89 -5.94
CA VAL A 70 6.24 -0.79 -6.91
C VAL A 70 6.10 -1.34 -8.33
N ARG A 71 5.11 -0.86 -9.07
CA ARG A 71 4.83 -1.29 -10.44
C ARG A 71 5.80 -0.63 -11.42
N ALA A 72 6.21 -1.37 -12.45
CA ALA A 72 7.13 -0.90 -13.49
C ALA A 72 6.68 0.44 -14.11
N ARG A 73 5.39 0.63 -14.37
CA ARG A 73 4.83 1.86 -14.95
C ARG A 73 5.13 3.13 -14.13
N TYR A 74 5.39 3.00 -12.83
CA TYR A 74 5.75 4.14 -11.97
C TYR A 74 7.26 4.35 -11.89
N VAL A 75 8.06 3.38 -12.31
CA VAL A 75 9.51 3.46 -12.28
C VAL A 75 10.09 3.85 -13.65
N GLN A 76 9.46 3.43 -14.73
CA GLN A 76 9.92 3.70 -16.09
C GLN A 76 10.17 5.20 -16.39
N PRO A 77 9.31 6.15 -15.97
CA PRO A 77 9.61 7.57 -16.16
C PRO A 77 10.87 8.06 -15.47
N PHE A 78 11.39 7.31 -14.49
CA PHE A 78 12.61 7.67 -13.77
C PHE A 78 13.88 7.25 -14.52
N GLU A 79 13.81 6.33 -15.46
CA GLU A 79 14.95 6.04 -16.34
C GLU A 79 15.32 7.30 -17.13
N ASP A 80 14.34 8.01 -17.68
CA ASP A 80 14.53 9.29 -18.35
C ASP A 80 14.92 10.40 -17.37
N ALA A 81 14.41 10.35 -16.13
CA ALA A 81 14.70 11.31 -15.09
C ALA A 81 16.13 11.22 -14.56
N PHE A 82 16.76 10.05 -14.56
CA PHE A 82 18.19 9.91 -14.26
C PHE A 82 19.07 10.61 -15.27
N LEU A 83 18.56 10.90 -16.46
CA LEU A 83 19.30 11.56 -17.55
C LEU A 83 19.13 13.10 -17.57
N GLY A 84 18.48 13.72 -16.59
CA GLY A 84 18.39 15.18 -16.55
C GLY A 84 17.22 15.83 -15.83
N LEU A 85 16.25 15.06 -15.35
CA LEU A 85 15.16 15.59 -14.54
C LEU A 85 15.53 15.51 -13.05
N GLY A 86 15.31 16.57 -12.28
CA GLY A 86 15.71 16.73 -10.88
C GLY A 86 15.04 15.75 -9.88
N VAL A 87 14.95 14.46 -10.20
CA VAL A 87 14.41 13.44 -9.31
C VAL A 87 15.54 12.71 -8.61
N ARG A 88 15.48 12.67 -7.27
CA ARG A 88 16.40 11.93 -6.42
C ARG A 88 15.66 10.85 -5.66
N ILE A 89 16.25 9.66 -5.58
CA ILE A 89 15.74 8.55 -4.78
C ILE A 89 16.75 8.29 -3.67
N LEU A 90 16.33 8.48 -2.41
CA LEU A 90 17.20 8.37 -1.25
C LEU A 90 16.79 7.21 -0.34
N ASP A 91 17.80 6.48 0.13
CA ASP A 91 17.70 5.49 1.20
C ASP A 91 18.17 6.16 2.50
N ALA A 92 17.25 6.82 3.20
CA ALA A 92 17.54 7.52 4.44
C ALA A 92 16.33 7.51 5.40
N LYS A 93 16.64 7.53 6.69
CA LYS A 93 15.67 7.72 7.76
C LYS A 93 15.46 9.22 7.95
N ILE A 94 14.21 9.67 7.98
CA ILE A 94 13.86 11.05 8.32
C ILE A 94 13.96 11.18 9.84
N THR A 95 14.76 12.14 10.30
CA THR A 95 15.01 12.40 11.73
C THR A 95 14.27 13.64 12.23
N GLY A 96 13.90 14.56 11.36
CA GLY A 96 13.11 15.74 11.70
C GLY A 96 12.75 16.57 10.49
N LEU A 97 11.74 17.43 10.67
CA LEU A 97 11.36 18.50 9.75
C LEU A 97 11.35 19.81 10.53
N THR A 98 11.86 20.88 9.91
CA THR A 98 11.89 22.22 10.52
C THR A 98 11.50 23.24 9.49
N ALA A 99 10.57 24.12 9.83
CA ALA A 99 10.26 25.28 8.99
C ALA A 99 11.46 26.22 8.95
N VAL A 100 11.84 26.65 7.75
CA VAL A 100 12.93 27.59 7.51
C VAL A 100 12.43 28.72 6.60
N ASP A 101 13.22 29.77 6.48
CA ASP A 101 12.88 30.85 5.54
C ASP A 101 12.85 30.28 4.11
N GLY A 102 11.69 30.41 3.46
CA GLY A 102 11.46 29.92 2.11
C GLY A 102 11.19 28.42 1.98
N GLY A 103 10.87 27.66 3.07
CA GLY A 103 10.50 26.25 2.91
C GLY A 103 10.60 25.40 4.18
N ILE A 104 10.93 24.13 3.96
CA ILE A 104 11.06 23.11 5.00
C ILE A 104 12.41 22.42 4.84
N ARG A 105 13.19 22.42 5.90
CA ARG A 105 14.38 21.60 6.02
C ARG A 105 14.00 20.22 6.51
N VAL A 106 14.41 19.19 5.78
CA VAL A 106 14.25 17.79 6.14
C VAL A 106 15.60 17.22 6.56
N ASP A 107 15.72 16.90 7.83
CA ASP A 107 16.91 16.27 8.40
C ASP A 107 16.82 14.75 8.22
N LEU A 108 17.92 14.16 7.77
CA LEU A 108 17.99 12.78 7.32
C LEU A 108 19.22 12.08 7.92
N GLN A 109 19.15 10.77 8.04
CA GLN A 109 20.28 9.90 8.31
C GLN A 109 20.33 8.82 7.23
N ARG A 110 21.43 8.75 6.48
CA ARG A 110 21.64 7.74 5.44
C ARG A 110 21.57 6.34 6.04
N THR A 111 20.91 5.44 5.35
CA THR A 111 20.73 4.05 5.84
C THR A 111 22.02 3.22 5.66
N ASP A 112 22.79 3.49 4.63
CA ASP A 112 24.01 2.77 4.27
C ASP A 112 25.21 3.17 5.15
N THR A 113 25.45 4.46 5.36
CA THR A 113 26.61 4.98 6.08
C THR A 113 26.31 5.47 7.49
N GLY A 114 25.03 5.75 7.81
CA GLY A 114 24.64 6.40 9.06
C GLY A 114 24.97 7.90 9.11
N GLU A 115 25.51 8.47 8.04
CA GLU A 115 25.86 9.89 7.99
C GLU A 115 24.62 10.78 7.99
N PRO A 116 24.66 11.91 8.75
CA PRO A 116 23.61 12.90 8.70
C PRO A 116 23.68 13.67 7.37
N MET A 117 22.50 14.04 6.87
CA MET A 117 22.33 14.93 5.73
C MET A 117 21.05 15.72 5.87
N CYS A 118 20.89 16.76 5.08
CA CYS A 118 19.63 17.49 5.01
C CYS A 118 19.27 17.83 3.56
N VAL A 119 17.97 18.03 3.34
CA VAL A 119 17.40 18.49 2.07
C VAL A 119 16.44 19.62 2.37
N GLU A 120 16.51 20.69 1.61
CA GLU A 120 15.50 21.75 1.65
C GLU A 120 14.46 21.53 0.57
N ALA A 121 13.21 21.74 0.93
CA ALA A 121 12.07 21.61 0.05
C ALA A 121 11.07 22.74 0.29
N ASP A 122 10.33 23.12 -0.75
CA ASP A 122 9.24 24.09 -0.63
C ASP A 122 7.95 23.42 -0.16
N GLU A 123 7.82 22.12 -0.46
CA GLU A 123 6.69 21.28 -0.03
C GLU A 123 7.18 19.89 0.37
N VAL A 124 6.60 19.36 1.44
CA VAL A 124 6.83 17.98 1.88
C VAL A 124 5.49 17.22 1.85
N ILE A 125 5.48 16.03 1.22
CA ILE A 125 4.29 15.17 1.11
C ILE A 125 4.56 13.82 1.77
N ALA A 126 3.71 13.44 2.72
CA ALA A 126 3.78 12.17 3.42
C ALA A 126 2.98 11.09 2.69
N ALA A 127 3.67 10.23 1.90
CA ALA A 127 3.13 9.06 1.22
C ALA A 127 3.50 7.77 1.98
N THR A 128 3.25 7.76 3.29
CA THR A 128 3.68 6.72 4.24
C THR A 128 2.79 5.49 4.29
N GLY A 129 1.83 5.39 3.38
CA GLY A 129 0.85 4.31 3.29
C GLY A 129 -0.45 4.63 4.01
N PHE A 130 -1.34 3.65 4.01
CA PHE A 130 -2.67 3.79 4.58
C PHE A 130 -2.81 2.94 5.83
N THR A 131 -3.49 3.47 6.82
CA THR A 131 -4.02 2.69 7.94
C THR A 131 -5.42 2.21 7.57
N CYS A 132 -5.75 0.99 7.95
CA CYS A 132 -7.13 0.52 7.82
C CYS A 132 -7.98 1.20 8.91
N PRO A 133 -9.21 1.67 8.61
CA PRO A 133 -10.11 2.29 9.60
C PRO A 133 -10.75 1.23 10.52
N LEU A 134 -9.94 0.34 11.08
CA LEU A 134 -10.36 -0.77 11.93
C LEU A 134 -9.79 -0.65 13.33
N GLN A 135 -9.49 0.55 13.76
CA GLN A 135 -8.91 0.80 15.08
C GLN A 135 -9.86 0.38 16.20
N ASP A 136 -11.15 0.42 15.92
CA ASP A 136 -12.24 0.05 16.83
C ASP A 136 -12.50 -1.47 16.87
N LEU A 137 -11.98 -2.25 15.94
CA LEU A 137 -12.23 -3.70 15.88
C LEU A 137 -11.71 -4.47 17.11
N PRO A 138 -10.55 -4.14 17.71
CA PRO A 138 -10.14 -4.77 18.96
C PRO A 138 -11.13 -4.55 20.08
N ASP A 139 -11.75 -3.37 20.17
CA ASP A 139 -12.76 -3.05 21.20
C ASP A 139 -14.06 -3.85 20.98
N LEU A 140 -14.33 -4.25 19.73
CA LEU A 140 -15.42 -5.18 19.40
C LEU A 140 -15.03 -6.66 19.59
N GLY A 141 -13.83 -6.95 20.05
CA GLY A 141 -13.31 -8.32 20.25
C GLY A 141 -12.80 -8.99 18.99
N VAL A 142 -12.68 -8.27 17.87
CA VAL A 142 -12.14 -8.81 16.61
C VAL A 142 -10.63 -8.89 16.70
N ALA A 143 -10.07 -10.10 16.56
CA ALA A 143 -8.63 -10.28 16.48
C ALA A 143 -8.08 -9.65 15.18
N THR A 144 -6.96 -8.92 15.32
CA THR A 144 -6.28 -8.25 14.22
C THR A 144 -4.79 -8.62 14.17
N PHE A 145 -4.14 -8.37 13.04
CA PHE A 145 -2.69 -8.52 12.87
C PHE A 145 -2.10 -7.37 12.04
N GLY A 146 -0.77 -7.31 11.95
CA GLY A 146 -0.09 -6.26 11.19
C GLY A 146 -0.29 -4.86 11.78
N ALA A 147 -0.15 -4.71 13.11
CA ALA A 147 -0.42 -3.47 13.85
C ALA A 147 -1.87 -2.98 13.68
N SER A 148 -2.83 -3.88 13.85
CA SER A 148 -4.28 -3.65 13.73
C SER A 148 -4.74 -3.22 12.32
N ARG A 149 -3.96 -3.56 11.31
CA ARG A 149 -4.28 -3.18 9.92
C ARG A 149 -5.25 -4.13 9.24
N LEU A 150 -5.27 -5.40 9.64
CA LEU A 150 -6.06 -6.44 9.00
C LEU A 150 -6.73 -7.34 10.05
N PRO A 151 -7.99 -7.77 9.84
CA PRO A 151 -8.65 -8.72 10.71
C PRO A 151 -8.10 -10.14 10.51
N VAL A 152 -8.12 -10.95 11.57
CA VAL A 152 -7.88 -12.39 11.48
C VAL A 152 -9.18 -13.05 11.07
N VAL A 153 -9.19 -13.65 9.88
CA VAL A 153 -10.41 -14.21 9.27
C VAL A 153 -10.31 -15.70 8.97
N SER A 154 -11.46 -16.35 8.96
CA SER A 154 -11.65 -17.73 8.46
C SER A 154 -11.48 -17.79 6.93
N PRO A 155 -11.47 -19.00 6.32
CA PRO A 155 -11.49 -19.16 4.87
C PRO A 155 -12.68 -18.50 4.15
N TYR A 156 -13.72 -18.14 4.90
CA TYR A 156 -14.92 -17.46 4.41
C TYR A 156 -15.01 -16.00 4.87
N TRP A 157 -13.87 -15.40 5.25
CA TRP A 157 -13.76 -14.01 5.69
C TRP A 157 -14.63 -13.62 6.90
N GLU A 158 -15.05 -14.59 7.69
CA GLU A 158 -15.65 -14.37 9.00
C GLU A 158 -14.55 -14.12 10.04
N SER A 159 -14.79 -13.22 10.98
CA SER A 159 -13.92 -13.05 12.14
C SER A 159 -13.72 -14.38 12.86
N THR A 160 -12.46 -14.68 13.23
CA THR A 160 -12.16 -15.90 14.01
C THR A 160 -12.54 -15.77 15.49
N THR A 161 -12.82 -14.58 15.97
CA THR A 161 -13.11 -14.30 17.38
C THR A 161 -14.54 -13.80 17.61
N VAL A 162 -15.19 -13.21 16.61
CA VAL A 162 -16.55 -12.68 16.73
C VAL A 162 -17.43 -13.30 15.66
N PRO A 163 -18.25 -14.31 16.00
CA PRO A 163 -19.16 -14.94 15.04
C PRO A 163 -20.14 -13.95 14.41
N GLY A 164 -20.42 -14.12 13.11
CA GLY A 164 -21.35 -13.27 12.37
C GLY A 164 -20.78 -11.97 11.85
N VAL A 165 -19.50 -11.65 12.17
CA VAL A 165 -18.80 -10.49 11.62
C VAL A 165 -17.97 -10.92 10.42
N TYR A 166 -18.27 -10.37 9.25
CA TYR A 166 -17.63 -10.70 7.98
C TYR A 166 -16.92 -9.50 7.37
N PHE A 167 -15.88 -9.77 6.60
CA PHE A 167 -15.07 -8.73 5.95
C PHE A 167 -15.04 -8.93 4.44
N ALA A 168 -15.19 -7.83 3.68
CA ALA A 168 -15.15 -7.83 2.23
C ALA A 168 -14.27 -6.69 1.69
N GLY A 169 -13.83 -6.80 0.44
CA GLY A 169 -13.02 -5.77 -0.23
C GLY A 169 -11.56 -5.77 0.21
N THR A 170 -10.91 -4.61 0.19
CA THR A 170 -9.46 -4.47 0.47
C THR A 170 -9.03 -4.98 1.84
N ILE A 171 -9.93 -4.95 2.81
CA ILE A 171 -9.69 -5.43 4.17
C ILE A 171 -9.60 -6.95 4.27
N SER A 172 -10.20 -7.68 3.32
CA SER A 172 -10.19 -9.15 3.27
C SER A 172 -8.90 -9.73 2.66
N GLN A 173 -7.78 -8.98 2.70
CA GLN A 173 -6.49 -9.47 2.25
C GLN A 173 -6.08 -10.71 3.05
N ALA A 174 -5.32 -11.57 2.39
CA ALA A 174 -4.90 -12.90 2.82
C ALA A 174 -4.87 -13.14 4.32
N ALA A 175 -5.61 -14.14 4.77
CA ALA A 175 -5.52 -14.61 6.15
C ALA A 175 -4.07 -14.99 6.53
N PRO A 176 -3.64 -14.70 7.78
CA PRO A 176 -2.32 -15.11 8.25
C PRO A 176 -2.15 -16.63 8.11
N GLY A 177 -1.00 -17.06 7.62
CA GLY A 177 -0.68 -18.49 7.47
C GLY A 177 -1.05 -19.11 6.13
N LEU A 178 -1.90 -18.49 5.32
CA LEU A 178 -2.17 -18.97 3.96
C LEU A 178 -1.03 -18.56 3.02
N ARG A 179 0.11 -19.20 3.18
CA ARG A 179 1.29 -19.04 2.32
C ARG A 179 1.67 -20.36 1.70
N LYS A 180 1.37 -20.53 0.42
CA LYS A 180 1.93 -21.65 -0.33
C LYS A 180 3.29 -21.23 -0.88
N HIS A 181 4.33 -22.01 -0.59
CA HIS A 181 5.72 -21.75 -1.02
C HIS A 181 6.26 -20.38 -0.58
N GLY A 182 5.86 -19.87 0.58
CA GLY A 182 6.30 -18.59 1.10
C GLY A 182 5.70 -17.35 0.41
N VAL A 183 4.86 -17.56 -0.59
CA VAL A 183 4.18 -16.46 -1.30
C VAL A 183 2.83 -16.20 -0.63
N PRO A 184 2.55 -14.96 -0.18
CA PRO A 184 1.24 -14.62 0.36
C PRO A 184 0.17 -14.71 -0.73
N ALA A 185 -1.05 -15.10 -0.36
CA ALA A 185 -2.18 -15.05 -1.27
C ALA A 185 -2.46 -13.60 -1.69
N ASN A 186 -2.57 -13.35 -2.99
CA ASN A 186 -2.75 -12.01 -3.55
C ASN A 186 -4.23 -11.70 -3.88
N SER A 187 -5.15 -12.17 -3.08
CA SER A 187 -6.59 -11.88 -3.26
C SER A 187 -7.00 -10.45 -2.87
N GLY A 188 -6.06 -9.64 -2.42
CA GLY A 188 -6.27 -8.23 -2.06
C GLY A 188 -6.36 -7.26 -3.25
N ALA A 189 -6.24 -7.71 -4.50
CA ALA A 189 -6.45 -6.90 -5.69
C ALA A 189 -7.93 -6.94 -6.13
N VAL A 190 -8.34 -6.01 -6.99
CA VAL A 190 -9.75 -5.86 -7.42
C VAL A 190 -10.35 -7.17 -7.96
N HIS A 191 -9.60 -7.92 -8.75
CA HIS A 191 -10.05 -9.23 -9.25
C HIS A 191 -10.26 -10.25 -8.11
N GLY A 192 -9.33 -10.28 -7.14
CA GLY A 192 -9.48 -11.12 -5.96
C GLY A 192 -10.66 -10.70 -5.09
N HIS A 193 -10.95 -9.41 -4.96
CA HIS A 193 -12.12 -8.91 -4.21
C HIS A 193 -13.42 -9.42 -4.81
N ARG A 194 -13.53 -9.46 -6.13
CA ARG A 194 -14.72 -9.98 -6.81
C ARG A 194 -14.94 -11.46 -6.46
N TYR A 195 -13.90 -12.27 -6.59
CA TYR A 195 -13.96 -13.68 -6.25
C TYR A 195 -14.28 -13.91 -4.77
N ASN A 196 -13.55 -13.24 -3.88
CA ASN A 196 -13.74 -13.35 -2.43
C ASN A 196 -15.18 -12.97 -2.03
N SER A 197 -15.72 -11.90 -2.59
CA SER A 197 -17.07 -11.43 -2.28
C SER A 197 -18.15 -12.40 -2.78
N LEU A 198 -17.94 -13.05 -3.93
CA LEU A 198 -18.86 -14.06 -4.45
C LEU A 198 -18.89 -15.28 -3.52
N VAL A 199 -17.73 -15.80 -3.13
CA VAL A 199 -17.63 -16.96 -2.22
C VAL A 199 -18.22 -16.61 -0.86
N LEU A 200 -17.96 -15.42 -0.34
CA LEU A 200 -18.54 -14.93 0.91
C LEU A 200 -20.06 -14.83 0.84
N ALA A 201 -20.61 -14.26 -0.24
CA ALA A 201 -22.05 -14.12 -0.43
C ALA A 201 -22.74 -15.50 -0.46
N ARG A 202 -22.16 -16.46 -1.18
CA ARG A 202 -22.64 -17.86 -1.21
C ARG A 202 -22.61 -18.50 0.18
N HIS A 203 -21.51 -18.30 0.91
CA HIS A 203 -21.39 -18.82 2.28
C HIS A 203 -22.44 -18.25 3.23
N ILE A 204 -22.71 -16.94 3.16
CA ILE A 204 -23.73 -16.26 3.97
C ILE A 204 -25.12 -16.78 3.57
N ALA A 205 -25.42 -16.90 2.28
CA ALA A 205 -26.68 -17.40 1.77
C ALA A 205 -26.97 -18.82 2.27
N GLU A 206 -25.98 -19.70 2.19
CA GLU A 206 -26.10 -21.09 2.67
C GLU A 206 -26.28 -21.14 4.20
N ARG A 207 -25.40 -20.44 4.95
CA ARG A 207 -25.37 -20.54 6.41
C ARG A 207 -26.55 -19.90 7.12
N TRP A 208 -27.01 -18.74 6.66
CA TRP A 208 -28.00 -17.93 7.37
C TRP A 208 -29.39 -18.01 6.76
N PHE A 209 -29.49 -18.36 5.47
CA PHE A 209 -30.77 -18.37 4.75
C PHE A 209 -31.13 -19.76 4.18
N GLY A 210 -30.23 -20.76 4.34
CA GLY A 210 -30.49 -22.10 3.83
C GLY A 210 -30.54 -22.19 2.30
N LEU A 211 -30.04 -21.16 1.60
CA LEU A 211 -30.01 -21.10 0.14
C LEU A 211 -28.76 -21.84 -0.36
N VAL A 212 -28.92 -23.11 -0.70
CA VAL A 212 -27.83 -23.94 -1.23
C VAL A 212 -27.89 -23.88 -2.75
N GLU A 213 -26.80 -23.41 -3.40
CA GLU A 213 -26.65 -23.53 -4.85
C GLU A 213 -26.26 -24.96 -5.24
N ASP A 214 -26.78 -25.43 -6.36
CA ASP A 214 -26.32 -26.69 -6.96
C ASP A 214 -24.84 -26.59 -7.30
N ARG A 215 -24.05 -27.49 -6.70
CA ARG A 215 -22.60 -27.56 -6.98
C ARG A 215 -22.35 -28.60 -8.05
N PRO A 216 -21.81 -28.22 -9.22
CA PRO A 216 -21.55 -29.20 -10.27
C PRO A 216 -20.49 -30.22 -9.82
N ILE A 217 -20.73 -31.47 -10.18
CA ILE A 217 -19.71 -32.53 -10.08
C ILE A 217 -18.83 -32.39 -11.31
N VAL A 218 -17.57 -31.99 -11.11
CA VAL A 218 -16.61 -31.76 -12.19
C VAL A 218 -15.73 -33.00 -12.35
N ALA A 219 -15.63 -33.51 -13.56
CA ALA A 219 -14.71 -34.60 -13.86
C ALA A 219 -13.25 -34.12 -13.70
N PRO A 220 -12.31 -35.04 -13.30
CA PRO A 220 -10.91 -34.64 -13.10
C PRO A 220 -10.28 -33.93 -14.31
N ASP A 221 -10.61 -34.36 -15.52
CA ASP A 221 -10.06 -33.79 -16.76
C ASP A 221 -10.58 -32.40 -17.05
N ASP A 222 -11.77 -32.04 -16.55
CA ASP A 222 -12.39 -30.72 -16.72
C ASP A 222 -12.04 -29.73 -15.58
N LEU A 223 -11.40 -30.22 -14.52
CA LEU A 223 -11.18 -29.47 -13.29
C LEU A 223 -10.41 -28.15 -13.52
N VAL A 224 -9.36 -28.18 -14.33
CA VAL A 224 -8.55 -27.00 -14.61
C VAL A 224 -9.38 -25.93 -15.34
N GLY A 225 -10.13 -26.34 -16.36
CA GLY A 225 -11.02 -25.45 -17.12
C GLY A 225 -12.14 -24.87 -16.25
N TYR A 226 -12.70 -25.67 -15.36
CA TYR A 226 -13.69 -25.22 -14.39
C TYR A 226 -13.10 -24.18 -13.43
N LEU A 227 -11.96 -24.44 -12.82
CA LEU A 227 -11.31 -23.51 -11.87
C LEU A 227 -10.90 -22.20 -12.53
N LEU A 228 -10.46 -22.22 -13.79
CA LEU A 228 -10.15 -21.01 -14.53
C LEU A 228 -11.39 -20.14 -14.77
N ARG A 229 -12.54 -20.76 -15.09
CA ARG A 229 -13.80 -20.00 -15.26
C ARG A 229 -14.32 -19.43 -13.95
N GLU A 230 -14.18 -20.15 -12.84
CA GLU A 230 -14.60 -19.65 -11.52
C GLU A 230 -13.70 -18.48 -11.04
N ALA A 231 -12.44 -18.42 -11.49
CA ALA A 231 -11.48 -17.39 -11.08
C ALA A 231 -11.51 -16.12 -11.95
N THR A 232 -12.22 -16.12 -13.08
CA THR A 232 -12.35 -14.97 -14.01
C THR A 232 -13.73 -14.34 -13.95
#